data_12094bfa50684b0bbfb7fdad8d5ed99b
#
_entry.id   12094bfa50684b0bbfb7fdad8d5ed99b
#
_cell.length_a   1.000
_cell.length_b   1.000
_cell.length_c   1.000
_cell.angle_alpha   90.00
_cell.angle_beta   90.00
_cell.angle_gamma   90.00
#
_symmetry.space_group_name_H-M   'P 1'
#
loop_
_entity.id
_entity.type
_entity.pdbx_description
1 polymer ?
#
loop_
_entity_poly.entity_id
_entity_poly.type
_entity_poly.pdbx_seq_one_letter_code
_entity_poly.pdbx_strand_id
1 'polypeptide(L)'
;MSATTPQARYTSVTKKRACEAVGITSLEYLLSADETEEKLLELIDFLNKDESVDGILVQMPVPKQIDPDRVIEAISPDKDVDAFHAYNVGKLFTGAPRFQPCTPAGVMRLLKEANVEISGKNCVVVGRSNIVGKPMGALLLAENGTVTTCHSRTKDLASFTKNADILIAAVGKPQMITGDMVKEGAVLIDVGINRVGDKLVGDLDFDSCAEKASYITPVPGGVGPMTIAILMQNTVTSYKMRFGL
;
A
#
# COMPACT_ATOMS: atom_id res chain seq x y z
N MET A 1 5.09 2.65 -15.33
CA MET A 1 6.51 2.59 -15.69
C MET A 1 7.18 1.58 -14.78
N SER A 2 7.95 0.66 -15.29
CA SER A 2 8.48 -0.45 -14.49
C SER A 2 9.98 -0.58 -14.68
N ALA A 3 10.74 -0.58 -13.59
CA ALA A 3 12.12 -1.05 -13.61
C ALA A 3 12.14 -2.57 -13.86
N THR A 4 13.16 -3.06 -14.52
CA THR A 4 13.25 -4.39 -15.16
C THR A 4 13.45 -5.58 -14.21
N THR A 5 13.03 -5.53 -12.96
CA THR A 5 13.10 -6.71 -12.07
C THR A 5 11.97 -7.71 -12.37
N PRO A 6 12.18 -9.02 -12.18
CA PRO A 6 11.11 -10.03 -12.39
C PRO A 6 9.84 -9.73 -11.57
N GLN A 7 9.98 -9.19 -10.38
CA GLN A 7 8.86 -8.85 -9.50
C GLN A 7 8.08 -7.64 -10.01
N ALA A 8 8.77 -6.62 -10.53
CA ALA A 8 8.13 -5.45 -11.15
C ALA A 8 7.34 -5.85 -12.40
N ARG A 9 7.88 -6.74 -13.23
CA ARG A 9 7.16 -7.29 -14.40
C ARG A 9 5.93 -8.09 -14.01
N TYR A 10 6.02 -8.95 -13.00
CA TYR A 10 4.85 -9.71 -12.51
C TYR A 10 3.74 -8.78 -12.02
N THR A 11 4.09 -7.75 -11.25
CA THR A 11 3.13 -6.77 -10.73
C THR A 11 2.49 -5.97 -11.87
N SER A 12 3.25 -5.57 -12.89
CA SER A 12 2.74 -4.85 -14.06
C SER A 12 1.73 -5.70 -14.84
N VAL A 13 2.07 -6.96 -15.14
CA VAL A 13 1.16 -7.90 -15.85
C VAL A 13 -0.16 -8.10 -15.08
N THR A 14 -0.07 -8.24 -13.76
CA THR A 14 -1.27 -8.44 -12.93
C THR A 14 -2.15 -7.19 -12.90
N LYS A 15 -1.57 -6.00 -12.78
CA LYS A 15 -2.29 -4.72 -12.88
C LYS A 15 -2.97 -4.55 -14.23
N LYS A 16 -2.27 -4.84 -15.33
CA LYS A 16 -2.82 -4.76 -16.68
C LYS A 16 -4.04 -5.66 -16.87
N ARG A 17 -3.95 -6.92 -16.44
CA ARG A 17 -5.08 -7.84 -16.47
C ARG A 17 -6.26 -7.36 -15.63
N ALA A 18 -6.01 -6.76 -14.47
CA ALA A 18 -7.05 -6.17 -13.64
C ALA A 18 -7.73 -4.98 -14.34
N CYS A 19 -6.97 -4.10 -15.00
CA CYS A 19 -7.51 -3.02 -15.81
C CYS A 19 -8.43 -3.56 -16.92
N GLU A 20 -7.95 -4.53 -17.70
CA GLU A 20 -8.73 -5.17 -18.78
C GLU A 20 -10.04 -5.76 -18.27
N ALA A 21 -9.99 -6.45 -17.11
CA ALA A 21 -11.19 -7.09 -16.52
C ALA A 21 -12.29 -6.10 -16.10
N VAL A 22 -11.94 -4.85 -15.81
CA VAL A 22 -12.89 -3.81 -15.40
C VAL A 22 -13.09 -2.71 -16.43
N GLY A 23 -12.60 -2.90 -17.67
CA GLY A 23 -12.78 -1.96 -18.78
C GLY A 23 -11.91 -0.70 -18.71
N ILE A 24 -10.83 -0.72 -17.96
CA ILE A 24 -9.84 0.38 -17.90
C ILE A 24 -8.77 0.14 -18.98
N THR A 25 -8.55 1.12 -19.84
CA THR A 25 -7.44 1.10 -20.80
C THR A 25 -6.13 1.40 -20.07
N SER A 26 -5.20 0.46 -20.09
CA SER A 26 -3.87 0.61 -19.47
C SER A 26 -2.79 0.82 -20.51
N LEU A 27 -2.09 1.94 -20.43
CA LEU A 27 -0.88 2.23 -21.21
C LEU A 27 0.35 1.96 -20.37
N GLU A 28 1.32 1.24 -20.91
CA GLU A 28 2.55 0.90 -20.21
C GLU A 28 3.76 1.50 -20.91
N TYR A 29 4.53 2.28 -20.17
CA TYR A 29 5.80 2.87 -20.63
C TYR A 29 6.94 2.15 -19.90
N LEU A 30 7.71 1.36 -20.65
CA LEU A 30 8.88 0.66 -20.13
C LEU A 30 10.11 1.52 -20.38
N LEU A 31 10.69 2.04 -19.30
CA LEU A 31 11.92 2.79 -19.34
C LEU A 31 13.11 1.87 -19.01
N SER A 32 14.25 2.16 -19.61
CA SER A 32 15.50 1.48 -19.32
C SER A 32 15.92 1.71 -17.85
N ALA A 33 16.67 0.77 -17.27
CA ALA A 33 17.14 0.89 -15.88
C ALA A 33 18.17 2.02 -15.70
N ASP A 34 18.83 2.43 -16.78
CA ASP A 34 19.80 3.53 -16.87
C ASP A 34 19.19 4.85 -17.35
N GLU A 35 17.85 4.90 -17.50
CA GLU A 35 17.16 6.10 -17.93
C GLU A 35 17.34 7.25 -16.93
N THR A 36 17.35 8.49 -17.44
CA THR A 36 17.53 9.68 -16.61
C THR A 36 16.24 10.09 -15.90
N GLU A 37 16.39 10.81 -14.80
CA GLU A 37 15.26 11.38 -14.07
C GLU A 37 14.49 12.38 -14.94
N GLU A 38 15.21 13.23 -15.68
CA GLU A 38 14.62 14.26 -16.55
C GLU A 38 13.63 13.65 -17.53
N LYS A 39 14.02 12.54 -18.18
CA LYS A 39 13.15 11.89 -19.17
C LYS A 39 11.91 11.27 -18.55
N LEU A 40 12.01 10.74 -17.31
CA LEU A 40 10.84 10.30 -16.58
C LEU A 40 9.92 11.46 -16.21
N LEU A 41 10.48 12.59 -15.76
CA LEU A 41 9.72 13.78 -15.42
C LEU A 41 9.04 14.40 -16.65
N GLU A 42 9.71 14.45 -17.81
CA GLU A 42 9.12 14.89 -19.09
C GLU A 42 7.92 14.01 -19.48
N LEU A 43 8.04 12.68 -19.33
CA LEU A 43 6.92 11.77 -19.59
C LEU A 43 5.75 11.99 -18.62
N ILE A 44 6.03 12.22 -17.33
CA ILE A 44 4.99 12.53 -16.34
C ILE A 44 4.29 13.84 -16.70
N ASP A 45 5.04 14.89 -17.07
CA ASP A 45 4.48 16.17 -17.50
C ASP A 45 3.58 16.02 -18.74
N PHE A 46 4.02 15.25 -19.72
CA PHE A 46 3.21 14.92 -20.90
C PHE A 46 1.89 14.23 -20.49
N LEU A 47 1.95 13.21 -19.62
CA LEU A 47 0.76 12.48 -19.16
C LEU A 47 -0.15 13.33 -18.26
N ASN A 48 0.41 14.26 -17.50
CA ASN A 48 -0.37 15.21 -16.72
C ASN A 48 -1.25 16.10 -17.61
N LYS A 49 -0.73 16.50 -18.78
CA LYS A 49 -1.41 17.38 -19.76
C LYS A 49 -2.39 16.62 -20.65
N ASP A 50 -2.24 15.32 -20.78
CA ASP A 50 -3.11 14.50 -21.62
C ASP A 50 -4.47 14.30 -20.95
N GLU A 51 -5.52 14.91 -21.52
CA GLU A 51 -6.90 14.81 -21.02
C GLU A 51 -7.50 13.40 -21.16
N SER A 52 -6.90 12.52 -21.95
CA SER A 52 -7.35 11.12 -22.05
C SER A 52 -6.83 10.23 -20.92
N VAL A 53 -5.90 10.73 -20.09
CA VAL A 53 -5.28 10.01 -18.97
C VAL A 53 -5.95 10.39 -17.66
N ASP A 54 -6.59 9.42 -17.02
CA ASP A 54 -7.27 9.58 -15.72
C ASP A 54 -6.39 9.23 -14.51
N GLY A 55 -5.35 8.43 -14.70
CA GLY A 55 -4.47 8.03 -13.61
C GLY A 55 -3.05 7.73 -14.06
N ILE A 56 -2.10 8.13 -13.26
CA ILE A 56 -0.67 7.90 -13.46
C ILE A 56 -0.14 7.09 -12.29
N LEU A 57 0.62 6.04 -12.60
CA LEU A 57 1.30 5.23 -11.62
C LEU A 57 2.76 5.02 -12.03
N VAL A 58 3.67 5.34 -11.15
CA VAL A 58 5.09 5.00 -11.29
C VAL A 58 5.43 3.84 -10.36
N GLN A 59 5.89 2.74 -10.93
CA GLN A 59 6.21 1.54 -10.15
C GLN A 59 7.42 1.76 -9.26
N MET A 60 7.22 1.76 -7.96
CA MET A 60 8.28 1.85 -6.96
C MET A 60 8.88 0.45 -6.65
N PRO A 61 10.16 0.37 -6.25
CA PRO A 61 11.12 1.47 -6.19
C PRO A 61 11.66 1.85 -7.58
N VAL A 62 12.00 3.12 -7.75
CA VAL A 62 12.71 3.61 -8.94
C VAL A 62 14.22 3.30 -8.85
N PRO A 63 14.98 3.33 -9.98
CA PRO A 63 16.43 3.22 -9.98
C PRO A 63 17.11 4.31 -9.13
N LYS A 64 18.33 4.03 -8.64
CA LYS A 64 19.04 4.88 -7.67
C LYS A 64 19.35 6.31 -8.15
N GLN A 65 19.45 6.52 -9.46
CA GLN A 65 19.70 7.83 -10.06
C GLN A 65 18.44 8.71 -10.12
N ILE A 66 17.28 8.18 -9.78
CA ILE A 66 15.99 8.87 -9.79
C ILE A 66 15.54 9.11 -8.37
N ASP A 67 15.22 10.35 -8.05
CA ASP A 67 14.66 10.73 -6.75
C ASP A 67 13.16 10.37 -6.69
N PRO A 68 12.74 9.41 -5.86
CA PRO A 68 11.34 9.00 -5.75
C PRO A 68 10.42 10.13 -5.26
N ASP A 69 10.91 11.04 -4.43
CA ASP A 69 10.08 12.14 -3.91
C ASP A 69 9.80 13.17 -5.03
N ARG A 70 10.77 13.48 -5.87
CA ARG A 70 10.56 14.32 -7.05
C ARG A 70 9.61 13.71 -8.06
N VAL A 71 9.68 12.41 -8.26
CA VAL A 71 8.76 11.68 -9.14
C VAL A 71 7.32 11.74 -8.62
N ILE A 72 7.12 11.53 -7.32
CA ILE A 72 5.80 11.59 -6.69
C ILE A 72 5.22 13.00 -6.80
N GLU A 73 6.01 14.03 -6.50
CA GLU A 73 5.59 15.43 -6.58
C GLU A 73 5.30 15.92 -8.00
N ALA A 74 5.91 15.30 -9.01
CA ALA A 74 5.66 15.65 -10.41
C ALA A 74 4.31 15.14 -10.94
N ILE A 75 3.73 14.12 -10.33
CA ILE A 75 2.41 13.60 -10.73
C ILE A 75 1.33 14.58 -10.27
N SER A 76 0.41 14.96 -11.17
CA SER A 76 -0.74 15.77 -10.78
C SER A 76 -1.52 15.09 -9.66
N PRO A 77 -1.84 15.78 -8.54
CA PRO A 77 -2.65 15.22 -7.46
C PRO A 77 -3.98 14.62 -7.92
N ASP A 78 -4.53 15.13 -9.02
CA ASP A 78 -5.79 14.66 -9.60
C ASP A 78 -5.65 13.33 -10.34
N LYS A 79 -4.41 12.98 -10.76
CA LYS A 79 -4.07 11.74 -11.47
C LYS A 79 -3.21 10.79 -10.63
N ASP A 80 -2.87 11.15 -9.40
CA ASP A 80 -2.10 10.34 -8.46
C ASP A 80 -2.97 9.23 -7.85
N VAL A 81 -3.22 8.19 -8.61
CA VAL A 81 -4.10 7.07 -8.20
C VAL A 81 -3.50 6.14 -7.15
N ASP A 82 -2.21 6.24 -6.86
CA ASP A 82 -1.56 5.59 -5.70
C ASP A 82 -1.71 6.40 -4.41
N ALA A 83 -2.10 7.69 -4.51
CA ALA A 83 -2.28 8.65 -3.42
C ALA A 83 -1.00 8.88 -2.58
N PHE A 84 0.14 9.02 -3.25
CA PHE A 84 1.43 9.26 -2.59
C PHE A 84 1.83 10.74 -2.60
N HIS A 85 1.26 11.56 -3.49
CA HIS A 85 1.54 12.99 -3.57
C HIS A 85 1.20 13.68 -2.24
N ALA A 86 2.05 14.62 -1.81
CA ALA A 86 1.90 15.32 -0.51
C ALA A 86 0.52 15.95 -0.33
N TYR A 87 -0.10 16.47 -1.40
CA TYR A 87 -1.46 16.99 -1.36
C TYR A 87 -2.48 15.92 -0.96
N ASN A 88 -2.45 14.72 -1.57
CA ASN A 88 -3.37 13.63 -1.29
C ASN A 88 -3.15 13.06 0.12
N VAL A 89 -1.88 12.94 0.54
CA VAL A 89 -1.52 12.56 1.91
C VAL A 89 -2.04 13.59 2.91
N GLY A 90 -1.89 14.89 2.64
CA GLY A 90 -2.44 15.96 3.47
C GLY A 90 -3.97 15.88 3.60
N LYS A 91 -4.67 15.62 2.49
CA LYS A 91 -6.13 15.41 2.48
C LYS A 91 -6.56 14.20 3.28
N LEU A 92 -5.79 13.12 3.27
CA LEU A 92 -6.04 11.95 4.12
C LEU A 92 -6.00 12.32 5.60
N PHE A 93 -4.97 13.04 6.04
CA PHE A 93 -4.82 13.45 7.44
C PHE A 93 -5.85 14.50 7.89
N THR A 94 -6.40 15.28 6.98
CA THR A 94 -7.46 16.27 7.30
C THR A 94 -8.89 15.70 7.19
N GLY A 95 -9.03 14.39 6.95
CA GLY A 95 -10.33 13.72 6.92
C GLY A 95 -11.15 13.93 5.63
N ALA A 96 -10.53 14.48 4.58
CA ALA A 96 -11.19 14.72 3.29
C ALA A 96 -10.39 14.11 2.11
N PRO A 97 -10.08 12.80 2.15
CA PRO A 97 -9.26 12.18 1.12
C PRO A 97 -9.97 12.19 -0.24
N ARG A 98 -9.23 12.59 -1.30
CA ARG A 98 -9.64 12.42 -2.68
C ARG A 98 -9.44 10.96 -3.10
N PHE A 99 -8.24 10.47 -2.85
CA PHE A 99 -7.82 9.08 -2.97
C PHE A 99 -7.26 8.59 -1.64
N GLN A 100 -7.32 7.29 -1.42
CA GLN A 100 -6.63 6.67 -0.31
C GLN A 100 -5.48 5.82 -0.85
N PRO A 101 -4.30 5.80 -0.19
CA PRO A 101 -3.20 4.95 -0.59
C PRO A 101 -3.63 3.49 -0.74
N CYS A 102 -3.31 2.89 -1.89
CA CYS A 102 -3.94 1.64 -2.33
C CYS A 102 -3.80 0.49 -1.32
N THR A 103 -2.61 0.28 -0.77
CA THR A 103 -2.36 -0.81 0.19
C THR A 103 -3.07 -0.57 1.53
N PRO A 104 -2.95 0.58 2.20
CA PRO A 104 -3.70 0.88 3.41
C PRO A 104 -5.22 0.80 3.24
N ALA A 105 -5.76 1.35 2.15
CA ALA A 105 -7.18 1.25 1.86
C ALA A 105 -7.64 -0.21 1.63
N GLY A 106 -6.80 -1.01 0.98
CA GLY A 106 -7.02 -2.44 0.83
C GLY A 106 -7.09 -3.17 2.16
N VAL A 107 -6.23 -2.81 3.12
CA VAL A 107 -6.28 -3.35 4.50
C VAL A 107 -7.58 -2.95 5.19
N MET A 108 -7.98 -1.67 5.11
CA MET A 108 -9.25 -1.20 5.68
C MET A 108 -10.45 -1.97 5.10
N ARG A 109 -10.42 -2.25 3.80
CA ARG A 109 -11.46 -3.05 3.15
C ARG A 109 -11.49 -4.49 3.66
N LEU A 110 -10.35 -5.14 3.86
CA LEU A 110 -10.28 -6.49 4.46
C LEU A 110 -10.85 -6.51 5.87
N LEU A 111 -10.48 -5.54 6.72
CA LEU A 111 -11.01 -5.43 8.08
C LEU A 111 -12.53 -5.27 8.07
N LYS A 112 -13.06 -4.44 7.16
CA LYS A 112 -14.50 -4.23 7.00
C LYS A 112 -15.23 -5.50 6.55
N GLU A 113 -14.72 -6.22 5.55
CA GLU A 113 -15.32 -7.46 5.05
C GLU A 113 -15.26 -8.60 6.09
N ALA A 114 -14.24 -8.59 6.94
CA ALA A 114 -14.14 -9.50 8.09
C ALA A 114 -15.01 -9.08 9.28
N ASN A 115 -15.79 -7.98 9.16
CA ASN A 115 -16.60 -7.39 10.25
C ASN A 115 -15.77 -7.08 11.50
N VAL A 116 -14.50 -6.66 11.33
CA VAL A 116 -13.64 -6.27 12.44
C VAL A 116 -14.01 -4.86 12.87
N GLU A 117 -14.45 -4.71 14.12
CA GLU A 117 -14.67 -3.42 14.74
C GLU A 117 -13.33 -2.77 15.08
N ILE A 118 -13.08 -1.55 14.57
CA ILE A 118 -11.84 -0.80 14.81
C ILE A 118 -12.01 0.21 15.95
N SER A 119 -13.23 0.74 16.12
CA SER A 119 -13.52 1.76 17.12
C SER A 119 -13.18 1.27 18.54
N GLY A 120 -12.37 2.06 19.25
CA GLY A 120 -11.90 1.75 20.61
C GLY A 120 -10.85 0.65 20.72
N LYS A 121 -10.41 0.04 19.59
CA LYS A 121 -9.38 -1.02 19.60
C LYS A 121 -7.98 -0.44 19.68
N ASN A 122 -7.08 -1.21 20.30
CA ASN A 122 -5.65 -0.92 20.27
C ASN A 122 -5.04 -1.44 18.96
N CYS A 123 -4.73 -0.52 18.05
CA CYS A 123 -4.18 -0.80 16.74
C CYS A 123 -2.67 -0.54 16.74
N VAL A 124 -1.88 -1.55 16.41
CA VAL A 124 -0.42 -1.40 16.31
C VAL A 124 0.00 -1.57 14.85
N VAL A 125 0.66 -0.54 14.31
CA VAL A 125 1.25 -0.57 12.97
C VAL A 125 2.76 -0.70 13.09
N VAL A 126 3.31 -1.82 12.66
CA VAL A 126 4.75 -2.05 12.62
C VAL A 126 5.28 -1.70 11.24
N GLY A 127 5.85 -0.51 11.13
CA GLY A 127 6.31 0.12 9.89
C GLY A 127 5.91 1.59 9.83
N ARG A 128 6.76 2.44 9.22
CA ARG A 128 6.51 3.90 9.13
C ARG A 128 6.83 4.49 7.76
N SER A 129 6.71 3.68 6.71
CA SER A 129 6.92 4.17 5.34
C SER A 129 5.85 5.22 4.98
N ASN A 130 6.20 6.14 4.08
CA ASN A 130 5.26 7.15 3.58
C ASN A 130 4.10 6.51 2.78
N ILE A 131 4.35 5.36 2.16
CA ILE A 131 3.39 4.69 1.27
C ILE A 131 2.46 3.70 1.97
N VAL A 132 2.82 3.21 3.18
CA VAL A 132 2.00 2.23 3.93
C VAL A 132 1.85 2.61 5.39
N GLY A 133 2.93 2.63 6.17
CA GLY A 133 2.85 2.70 7.64
C GLY A 133 2.17 3.96 8.17
N LYS A 134 2.59 5.14 7.68
CA LYS A 134 1.99 6.41 8.08
C LYS A 134 0.52 6.53 7.66
N PRO A 135 0.15 6.30 6.37
CA PRO A 135 -1.25 6.37 5.97
C PRO A 135 -2.12 5.29 6.62
N MET A 136 -1.58 4.11 6.91
CA MET A 136 -2.31 3.08 7.65
C MET A 136 -2.71 3.56 9.04
N GLY A 137 -1.79 4.20 9.76
CA GLY A 137 -2.08 4.80 11.05
C GLY A 137 -3.17 5.88 10.97
N ALA A 138 -3.14 6.72 9.93
CA ALA A 138 -4.16 7.75 9.71
C ALA A 138 -5.55 7.16 9.44
N LEU A 139 -5.64 6.09 8.62
CA LEU A 139 -6.91 5.42 8.32
C LEU A 139 -7.50 4.72 9.55
N LEU A 140 -6.70 4.03 10.34
CA LEU A 140 -7.16 3.40 11.57
C LEU A 140 -7.62 4.43 12.61
N LEU A 141 -6.92 5.57 12.71
CA LEU A 141 -7.33 6.68 13.57
C LEU A 141 -8.66 7.29 13.12
N ALA A 142 -8.87 7.44 11.81
CA ALA A 142 -10.13 7.95 11.26
C ALA A 142 -11.34 7.05 11.59
N GLU A 143 -11.11 5.74 11.79
CA GLU A 143 -12.12 4.77 12.24
C GLU A 143 -12.16 4.63 13.78
N ASN A 144 -11.67 5.62 14.52
CA ASN A 144 -11.65 5.69 15.98
C ASN A 144 -10.80 4.61 16.67
N GLY A 145 -9.80 4.04 15.98
CA GLY A 145 -8.80 3.18 16.59
C GLY A 145 -7.79 3.97 17.42
N THR A 146 -7.31 3.39 18.53
CA THR A 146 -6.15 3.92 19.26
C THR A 146 -4.88 3.38 18.61
N VAL A 147 -4.11 4.25 17.96
CA VAL A 147 -3.02 3.82 17.06
C VAL A 147 -1.64 4.04 17.66
N THR A 148 -0.84 2.98 17.69
CA THR A 148 0.60 3.04 17.98
C THR A 148 1.39 2.64 16.74
N THR A 149 2.32 3.50 16.30
CA THR A 149 3.24 3.18 15.21
C THR A 149 4.61 2.78 15.74
N CYS A 150 5.00 1.54 15.47
CA CYS A 150 6.31 0.98 15.81
C CYS A 150 7.23 0.99 14.60
N HIS A 151 8.55 1.07 14.83
CA HIS A 151 9.55 1.16 13.78
C HIS A 151 10.92 0.64 14.24
N SER A 152 11.94 0.66 13.40
CA SER A 152 13.28 0.14 13.67
C SER A 152 14.01 0.76 14.88
N ARG A 153 13.48 1.85 15.44
CA ARG A 153 14.00 2.50 16.65
C ARG A 153 13.13 2.24 17.89
N THR A 154 12.00 1.52 17.74
CA THR A 154 11.14 1.14 18.86
C THR A 154 11.89 0.14 19.74
N LYS A 155 12.00 0.47 21.01
CA LYS A 155 12.56 -0.45 22.03
C LYS A 155 11.44 -1.42 22.43
N ASP A 156 11.82 -2.68 22.65
CA ASP A 156 10.90 -3.73 23.10
C ASP A 156 9.59 -3.77 22.26
N LEU A 157 9.74 -4.12 20.98
CA LEU A 157 8.61 -4.19 20.04
C LEU A 157 7.50 -5.11 20.57
N ALA A 158 7.86 -6.21 21.23
CA ALA A 158 6.92 -7.20 21.73
C ALA A 158 5.96 -6.62 22.79
N SER A 159 6.41 -5.64 23.61
CA SER A 159 5.55 -4.97 24.58
C SER A 159 4.37 -4.22 23.96
N PHE A 160 4.52 -3.77 22.71
CA PHE A 160 3.44 -3.13 21.94
C PHE A 160 2.57 -4.17 21.23
N THR A 161 3.20 -5.10 20.52
CA THR A 161 2.47 -6.04 19.66
C THR A 161 1.65 -7.06 20.45
N LYS A 162 2.10 -7.48 21.64
CA LYS A 162 1.33 -8.36 22.58
C LYS A 162 0.04 -7.73 23.11
N ASN A 163 -0.11 -6.42 23.02
CA ASN A 163 -1.30 -5.70 23.47
C ASN A 163 -2.21 -5.26 22.33
N ALA A 164 -1.83 -5.56 21.07
CA ALA A 164 -2.59 -5.14 19.89
C ALA A 164 -3.84 -6.00 19.71
N ASP A 165 -5.01 -5.36 19.61
CA ASP A 165 -6.23 -6.01 19.12
C ASP A 165 -6.18 -6.20 17.61
N ILE A 166 -5.60 -5.21 16.91
CA ILE A 166 -5.34 -5.21 15.47
C ILE A 166 -3.86 -4.91 15.24
N LEU A 167 -3.15 -5.82 14.63
CA LEU A 167 -1.72 -5.68 14.30
C LEU A 167 -1.53 -5.65 12.79
N ILE A 168 -0.90 -4.59 12.29
CA ILE A 168 -0.51 -4.44 10.88
C ILE A 168 1.01 -4.56 10.77
N ALA A 169 1.50 -5.58 10.10
CA ALA A 169 2.93 -5.78 9.83
C ALA A 169 3.28 -5.25 8.44
N ALA A 170 4.17 -4.25 8.37
CA ALA A 170 4.57 -3.58 7.14
C ALA A 170 6.04 -3.12 7.19
N VAL A 171 6.95 -4.06 7.46
CA VAL A 171 8.38 -3.79 7.67
C VAL A 171 9.27 -4.30 6.55
N GLY A 172 8.78 -5.22 5.69
CA GLY A 172 9.55 -5.85 4.63
C GLY A 172 10.68 -6.73 5.16
N LYS A 173 10.45 -7.42 6.28
CA LYS A 173 11.39 -8.38 6.88
C LYS A 173 10.70 -9.71 7.08
N PRO A 174 11.19 -10.79 6.43
CA PRO A 174 10.53 -12.08 6.46
C PRO A 174 10.39 -12.62 7.89
N GLN A 175 9.18 -12.99 8.26
CA GLN A 175 8.83 -13.70 9.50
C GLN A 175 9.40 -13.04 10.78
N MET A 176 9.48 -11.69 10.80
CA MET A 176 10.05 -10.95 11.93
C MET A 176 9.15 -10.98 13.17
N ILE A 177 7.85 -11.07 12.99
CA ILE A 177 6.87 -11.12 14.08
C ILE A 177 6.37 -12.55 14.24
N THR A 178 6.58 -13.09 15.41
CA THR A 178 6.28 -14.49 15.76
C THR A 178 5.08 -14.59 16.71
N GLY A 179 4.51 -15.78 16.86
CA GLY A 179 3.32 -16.02 17.68
C GLY A 179 3.48 -15.63 19.17
N ASP A 180 4.69 -15.67 19.72
CA ASP A 180 4.95 -15.19 21.07
C ASP A 180 4.93 -13.65 21.18
N MET A 181 4.93 -12.94 20.07
CA MET A 181 4.85 -11.47 19.99
C MET A 181 3.43 -10.95 19.74
N VAL A 182 2.41 -11.79 19.63
CA VAL A 182 1.04 -11.36 19.33
C VAL A 182 0.09 -11.70 20.47
N LYS A 183 -1.00 -10.93 20.57
CA LYS A 183 -2.07 -11.14 21.54
C LYS A 183 -2.96 -12.30 21.09
N GLU A 184 -3.45 -13.06 22.05
CA GLU A 184 -4.48 -14.08 21.82
C GLU A 184 -5.77 -13.43 21.29
N GLY A 185 -6.33 -13.99 20.21
CA GLY A 185 -7.53 -13.47 19.57
C GLY A 185 -7.30 -12.20 18.71
N ALA A 186 -6.07 -11.75 18.51
CA ALA A 186 -5.79 -10.56 17.69
C ALA A 186 -6.13 -10.76 16.22
N VAL A 187 -6.45 -9.66 15.56
CA VAL A 187 -6.54 -9.58 14.10
C VAL A 187 -5.17 -9.19 13.54
N LEU A 188 -4.62 -10.02 12.68
CA LEU A 188 -3.27 -9.88 12.14
C LEU A 188 -3.30 -9.64 10.63
N ILE A 189 -2.79 -8.50 10.20
CA ILE A 189 -2.71 -8.13 8.79
C ILE A 189 -1.24 -8.06 8.36
N ASP A 190 -0.86 -8.93 7.46
CA ASP A 190 0.49 -9.00 6.90
C ASP A 190 0.53 -8.29 5.54
N VAL A 191 1.22 -7.16 5.50
CA VAL A 191 1.45 -6.38 4.28
C VAL A 191 2.77 -6.77 3.60
N GLY A 192 3.65 -7.44 4.35
CA GLY A 192 4.96 -7.86 3.87
C GLY A 192 4.86 -8.84 2.69
N ILE A 193 5.70 -8.65 1.69
CA ILE A 193 5.91 -9.62 0.60
C ILE A 193 7.41 -9.78 0.43
N ASN A 194 7.93 -10.84 0.99
CA ASN A 194 9.36 -11.15 1.00
C ASN A 194 9.63 -12.43 0.21
N ARG A 195 10.70 -12.46 -0.57
CA ARG A 195 11.14 -13.68 -1.26
C ARG A 195 12.23 -14.36 -0.44
N VAL A 196 11.96 -15.59 -0.02
CA VAL A 196 12.92 -16.47 0.68
C VAL A 196 13.09 -17.73 -0.16
N GLY A 197 14.21 -17.84 -0.87
CA GLY A 197 14.37 -18.84 -1.93
C GLY A 197 13.30 -18.68 -3.01
N ASP A 198 12.55 -19.74 -3.27
CA ASP A 198 11.46 -19.74 -4.26
C ASP A 198 10.07 -19.42 -3.67
N LYS A 199 9.99 -19.19 -2.36
CA LYS A 199 8.72 -18.92 -1.67
C LYS A 199 8.53 -17.44 -1.41
N LEU A 200 7.26 -17.01 -1.44
CA LEU A 200 6.84 -15.71 -0.93
C LEU A 200 6.34 -15.91 0.51
N VAL A 201 6.85 -15.08 1.42
CA VAL A 201 6.47 -15.07 2.83
C VAL A 201 6.19 -13.64 3.27
N GLY A 202 5.40 -13.51 4.32
CA GLY A 202 5.10 -12.22 4.93
C GLY A 202 6.12 -11.75 5.95
N ASP A 203 5.76 -10.70 6.67
CA ASP A 203 6.49 -10.17 7.82
C ASP A 203 6.13 -10.93 9.11
N LEU A 204 4.98 -11.64 9.11
CA LEU A 204 4.57 -12.53 10.18
C LEU A 204 5.10 -13.94 9.95
N ASP A 205 5.51 -14.63 11.00
CA ASP A 205 5.61 -16.09 11.00
C ASP A 205 4.20 -16.66 11.04
N PHE A 206 3.68 -16.99 9.85
CA PHE A 206 2.26 -17.31 9.64
C PHE A 206 1.79 -18.44 10.55
N ASP A 207 2.52 -19.53 10.62
CA ASP A 207 2.09 -20.73 11.33
C ASP A 207 1.94 -20.46 12.83
N SER A 208 2.97 -19.89 13.49
CA SER A 208 2.93 -19.57 14.91
C SER A 208 1.94 -18.44 15.26
N CYS A 209 1.75 -17.47 14.34
CA CYS A 209 0.78 -16.40 14.54
C CYS A 209 -0.66 -16.89 14.36
N ALA A 210 -0.91 -17.79 13.42
CA ALA A 210 -2.26 -18.33 13.15
C ALA A 210 -2.84 -19.13 14.31
N GLU A 211 -1.99 -19.74 15.14
CA GLU A 211 -2.43 -20.46 16.35
C GLU A 211 -3.14 -19.54 17.36
N LYS A 212 -2.84 -18.24 17.33
CA LYS A 212 -3.38 -17.25 18.28
C LYS A 212 -4.37 -16.27 17.67
N ALA A 213 -4.27 -16.04 16.36
CA ALA A 213 -5.06 -15.03 15.68
C ALA A 213 -6.53 -15.42 15.56
N SER A 214 -7.45 -14.46 15.74
CA SER A 214 -8.84 -14.63 15.30
C SER A 214 -8.98 -14.48 13.78
N TYR A 215 -8.16 -13.64 13.18
CA TYR A 215 -8.00 -13.45 11.73
C TYR A 215 -6.54 -13.20 11.40
N ILE A 216 -6.08 -13.79 10.31
CA ILE A 216 -4.74 -13.54 9.75
C ILE A 216 -4.80 -13.53 8.23
N THR A 217 -4.15 -12.56 7.58
CA THR A 217 -4.05 -12.55 6.13
C THR A 217 -2.92 -13.45 5.65
N PRO A 218 -3.14 -14.28 4.60
CA PRO A 218 -2.07 -15.10 4.02
C PRO A 218 -1.13 -14.25 3.13
N VAL A 219 0.09 -14.74 2.97
CA VAL A 219 1.04 -14.23 1.96
C VAL A 219 1.59 -15.40 1.16
N PRO A 220 1.36 -15.44 -0.17
CA PRO A 220 0.57 -14.51 -0.99
C PRO A 220 -0.96 -14.67 -0.83
N GLY A 221 -1.72 -13.73 -1.41
CA GLY A 221 -3.18 -13.86 -1.56
C GLY A 221 -4.02 -13.01 -0.60
N GLY A 222 -3.39 -12.35 0.39
CA GLY A 222 -4.05 -11.44 1.32
C GLY A 222 -4.13 -9.99 0.80
N VAL A 223 -3.27 -9.12 1.30
CA VAL A 223 -3.29 -7.68 1.02
C VAL A 223 -2.94 -7.33 -0.44
N GLY A 224 -2.05 -8.09 -1.09
CA GLY A 224 -1.59 -7.80 -2.45
C GLY A 224 -2.72 -7.62 -3.48
N PRO A 225 -3.66 -8.58 -3.62
CA PRO A 225 -4.82 -8.43 -4.51
C PRO A 225 -5.67 -7.21 -4.21
N MET A 226 -5.84 -6.85 -2.94
CA MET A 226 -6.62 -5.68 -2.53
C MET A 226 -5.97 -4.38 -2.95
N THR A 227 -4.64 -4.29 -2.90
CA THR A 227 -3.90 -3.12 -3.42
C THR A 227 -4.27 -2.85 -4.89
N ILE A 228 -4.38 -3.89 -5.70
CA ILE A 228 -4.74 -3.76 -7.12
C ILE A 228 -6.22 -3.36 -7.26
N ALA A 229 -7.12 -3.93 -6.47
CA ALA A 229 -8.54 -3.58 -6.50
C ALA A 229 -8.76 -2.10 -6.14
N ILE A 230 -8.09 -1.59 -5.12
CA ILE A 230 -8.17 -0.17 -4.74
C ILE A 230 -7.57 0.74 -5.82
N LEU A 231 -6.47 0.33 -6.47
CA LEU A 231 -5.91 1.06 -7.59
C LEU A 231 -6.94 1.25 -8.71
N MET A 232 -7.68 0.19 -9.07
CA MET A 232 -8.77 0.29 -10.05
C MET A 232 -9.87 1.23 -9.57
N GLN A 233 -10.24 1.13 -8.30
CA GLN A 233 -11.24 2.03 -7.69
C GLN A 233 -10.79 3.49 -7.74
N ASN A 234 -9.54 3.80 -7.37
CA ASN A 234 -8.99 5.16 -7.42
C ASN A 234 -8.97 5.69 -8.87
N THR A 235 -8.63 4.86 -9.84
CA THR A 235 -8.64 5.24 -11.28
C THR A 235 -10.06 5.61 -11.73
N VAL A 236 -11.06 4.81 -11.37
CA VAL A 236 -12.48 5.13 -11.67
C VAL A 236 -12.94 6.39 -10.92
N THR A 237 -12.47 6.58 -9.68
CA THR A 237 -12.78 7.78 -8.90
C THR A 237 -12.19 9.03 -9.56
N SER A 238 -10.96 8.96 -10.05
CA SER A 238 -10.32 10.06 -10.80
C SER A 238 -11.12 10.42 -12.05
N TYR A 239 -11.50 9.41 -12.84
CA TYR A 239 -12.38 9.62 -14.00
C TYR A 239 -13.70 10.32 -13.62
N LYS A 240 -14.40 9.82 -12.61
CA LYS A 240 -15.68 10.40 -12.16
C LYS A 240 -15.52 11.86 -11.71
N MET A 241 -14.48 12.17 -10.94
CA MET A 241 -14.21 13.53 -10.49
C MET A 241 -13.96 14.49 -11.64
N ARG A 242 -13.27 14.06 -12.70
CA ARG A 242 -13.01 14.86 -13.88
C ARG A 242 -14.28 15.22 -14.63
N PHE A 243 -15.24 14.33 -14.69
CA PHE A 243 -16.52 14.53 -15.40
C PHE A 243 -17.68 14.98 -14.50
N GLY A 244 -17.43 15.18 -13.19
CA GLY A 244 -18.48 15.60 -12.25
C GLY A 244 -19.58 14.53 -12.01
N LEU A 245 -19.21 13.25 -12.09
CA LEU A 245 -20.11 12.09 -11.96
C LEU A 245 -20.15 11.54 -10.53
#